data_ea7a318b45fb3605462d426faa29d7a6
#
_entry.id   ea7a318b45fb3605462d426faa29d7a6
#
_cell.length_a   1.000
_cell.length_b   1.000
_cell.length_c   1.000
_cell.angle_alpha   90.00
_cell.angle_beta   90.00
_cell.angle_gamma   90.00
#
_symmetry.space_group_name_H-M   'P 1'
#
loop_
_entity.id
_entity.type
_entity.pdbx_description
1 polymer ?
#
loop_
_entity_poly.entity_id
_entity_poly.type
_entity_poly.pdbx_seq_one_letter_code
_entity_poly.pdbx_strand_id
1 'polypeptide(L)'
;MGLFPEGVRTWDGTTQPLFAGIAKLIRKLGVPVYVCRLEGAYLVYPRWARYWRRMPIRGVFSRLYDAGGVPAADERVLAEIAAAIHSPDFETRVPPSSRRRARLAVNVTRVLYRCPSCGTMEGLKLVRPFSTNMIECSSCFSTWVIDAGCRLSVVDENGNAEGGWVPLPAHYEHIRTMPLTPIGSEVRLGLAPDEHIVLISRPRFLLRRRDSTTCACSRSGGPS
;
A
#
# COMPACT_ATOMS: atom_id res chain seq x y z
N MET A 1 1.02 -20.57 20.71
CA MET A 1 1.08 -19.10 20.60
C MET A 1 1.17 -18.73 19.13
N GLY A 2 0.36 -17.78 18.64
CA GLY A 2 0.41 -17.26 17.28
C GLY A 2 0.90 -15.82 17.27
N LEU A 3 1.69 -15.45 16.25
CA LEU A 3 2.24 -14.11 16.07
C LEU A 3 2.04 -13.66 14.64
N PHE A 4 1.78 -12.38 14.44
CA PHE A 4 1.83 -11.71 13.15
C PHE A 4 3.12 -10.89 13.09
N PRO A 5 4.17 -11.39 12.39
CA PRO A 5 5.50 -10.82 12.51
C PRO A 5 5.65 -9.41 11.90
N GLU A 6 4.78 -9.02 11.00
CA GLU A 6 4.72 -7.68 10.42
C GLU A 6 4.03 -6.66 11.34
N GLY A 7 3.20 -7.10 12.29
CA GLY A 7 2.46 -6.28 13.25
C GLY A 7 1.36 -5.41 12.65
N VAL A 8 1.34 -5.23 11.33
CA VAL A 8 0.35 -4.42 10.61
C VAL A 8 -0.10 -5.13 9.33
N ARG A 9 -1.27 -4.75 8.83
CA ARG A 9 -1.70 -5.17 7.50
C ARG A 9 -1.02 -4.27 6.46
N THR A 10 -0.45 -4.88 5.44
CA THR A 10 0.15 -4.16 4.31
C THR A 10 -0.87 -3.30 3.55
N TRP A 11 -0.44 -2.18 2.99
CA TRP A 11 -1.26 -1.34 2.12
C TRP A 11 -1.29 -1.83 0.68
N ASP A 12 -0.16 -2.27 0.17
CA ASP A 12 0.09 -2.63 -1.22
C ASP A 12 0.10 -4.14 -1.47
N GLY A 13 0.16 -4.96 -0.42
CA GLY A 13 0.19 -6.42 -0.49
C GLY A 13 1.59 -7.02 -0.41
N THR A 14 2.63 -6.20 -0.29
CA THR A 14 4.00 -6.70 -0.09
C THR A 14 4.25 -7.07 1.37
N THR A 15 5.16 -8.00 1.61
CA THR A 15 5.64 -8.34 2.96
C THR A 15 6.33 -7.12 3.56
N GLN A 16 5.90 -6.73 4.75
CA GLN A 16 6.45 -5.56 5.45
C GLN A 16 7.67 -5.97 6.29
N PRO A 17 8.52 -4.99 6.68
CA PRO A 17 9.62 -5.25 7.60
C PRO A 17 9.12 -5.92 8.90
N LEU A 18 9.83 -6.96 9.33
CA LEU A 18 9.47 -7.72 10.54
C LEU A 18 10.02 -7.02 11.78
N PHE A 19 9.32 -7.21 12.91
CA PHE A 19 9.83 -6.72 14.19
C PHE A 19 11.12 -7.44 14.61
N ALA A 20 12.20 -6.69 14.85
CA ALA A 20 13.49 -7.24 15.23
C ALA A 20 13.43 -8.12 16.50
N GLY A 21 12.53 -7.83 17.42
CA GLY A 21 12.34 -8.61 18.66
C GLY A 21 11.84 -10.03 18.45
N ILE A 22 11.31 -10.38 17.26
CA ILE A 22 10.78 -11.72 16.97
C ILE A 22 11.88 -12.78 17.04
N ALA A 23 13.05 -12.51 16.48
CA ALA A 23 14.18 -13.44 16.52
C ALA A 23 14.60 -13.77 17.95
N LYS A 24 14.67 -12.75 18.81
CA LYS A 24 14.98 -12.91 20.23
C LYS A 24 13.89 -13.70 20.97
N LEU A 25 12.63 -13.42 20.67
CA LEU A 25 11.48 -14.08 21.30
C LEU A 25 11.47 -15.58 20.98
N ILE A 26 11.59 -15.98 19.72
CA ILE A 26 11.54 -17.40 19.34
C ILE A 26 12.73 -18.18 19.87
N ARG A 27 13.93 -17.59 19.94
CA ARG A 27 15.09 -18.21 20.60
C ARG A 27 14.85 -18.41 22.09
N LYS A 28 14.29 -17.39 22.77
CA LYS A 28 13.99 -17.50 24.20
C LYS A 28 12.96 -18.58 24.50
N LEU A 29 11.99 -18.78 23.63
CA LEU A 29 10.98 -19.82 23.81
C LEU A 29 11.51 -21.23 23.60
N GLY A 30 12.52 -21.43 22.75
CA GLY A 30 13.15 -22.72 22.49
C GLY A 30 12.22 -23.81 21.93
N VAL A 31 11.07 -23.42 21.38
CA VAL A 31 10.06 -24.35 20.84
C VAL A 31 10.16 -24.44 19.31
N PRO A 32 9.62 -25.50 18.70
CA PRO A 32 9.53 -25.58 17.23
C PRO A 32 8.74 -24.41 16.65
N VAL A 33 9.21 -23.85 15.54
CA VAL A 33 8.58 -22.71 14.85
C VAL A 33 7.92 -23.20 13.58
N TYR A 34 6.63 -22.93 13.45
CA TYR A 34 5.84 -23.18 12.26
C TYR A 34 5.40 -21.85 11.66
N VAL A 35 5.44 -21.76 10.34
CA VAL A 35 4.98 -20.61 9.57
C VAL A 35 3.71 -20.98 8.84
N CYS A 36 2.73 -20.06 8.83
CA CYS A 36 1.55 -20.14 7.97
C CYS A 36 1.62 -19.01 6.94
N ARG A 37 1.85 -19.35 5.68
CA ARG A 37 1.75 -18.41 4.56
C ARG A 37 0.32 -18.38 4.06
N LEU A 38 -0.25 -17.18 3.96
CA LEU A 38 -1.60 -16.96 3.45
C LEU A 38 -1.52 -16.46 2.00
N GLU A 39 -1.90 -17.30 1.04
CA GLU A 39 -1.98 -16.96 -0.37
C GLU A 39 -3.42 -16.51 -0.71
N GLY A 40 -3.56 -15.43 -1.48
CA GLY A 40 -4.85 -14.85 -1.87
C GLY A 40 -5.51 -13.97 -0.82
N ALA A 41 -5.01 -13.93 0.41
CA ALA A 41 -5.65 -13.19 1.50
C ALA A 41 -5.72 -11.68 1.23
N TYR A 42 -4.63 -11.08 0.70
CA TYR A 42 -4.62 -9.69 0.30
C TYR A 42 -5.63 -9.42 -0.83
N LEU A 43 -5.69 -10.28 -1.84
CA LEU A 43 -6.58 -10.11 -2.99
C LEU A 43 -8.06 -10.19 -2.61
N VAL A 44 -8.40 -11.00 -1.59
CA VAL A 44 -9.77 -11.09 -1.05
C VAL A 44 -10.20 -9.79 -0.39
N TYR A 45 -9.34 -9.20 0.43
CA TYR A 45 -9.66 -7.98 1.16
C TYR A 45 -8.43 -7.07 1.35
N PRO A 46 -7.99 -6.37 0.29
CA PRO A 46 -6.97 -5.35 0.43
C PRO A 46 -7.33 -4.32 1.50
N ARG A 47 -6.36 -3.79 2.22
CA ARG A 47 -6.60 -2.85 3.33
C ARG A 47 -7.40 -1.61 2.92
N TRP A 48 -7.25 -1.17 1.68
CA TRP A 48 -7.95 -0.02 1.10
C TRP A 48 -9.34 -0.37 0.55
N ALA A 49 -9.63 -1.66 0.26
CA ALA A 49 -10.89 -2.08 -0.35
C ALA A 49 -12.07 -1.87 0.61
N ARG A 50 -13.20 -1.41 0.06
CA ARG A 50 -14.45 -1.28 0.80
C ARG A 50 -15.22 -2.60 0.89
N TYR A 51 -15.04 -3.48 -0.11
CA TYR A 51 -15.84 -4.70 -0.27
C TYR A 51 -14.94 -5.92 -0.34
N TRP A 52 -15.42 -7.01 0.26
CA TRP A 52 -14.81 -8.32 0.15
C TRP A 52 -14.93 -8.85 -1.28
N ARG A 53 -13.88 -9.48 -1.75
CA ARG A 53 -13.83 -10.17 -3.04
C ARG A 53 -13.98 -11.67 -2.80
N ARG A 54 -14.77 -12.34 -3.64
CA ARG A 54 -14.91 -13.80 -3.56
C ARG A 54 -13.77 -14.45 -4.33
N MET A 55 -12.71 -14.74 -3.63
CA MET A 55 -11.51 -15.40 -4.15
C MET A 55 -11.05 -16.47 -3.15
N PRO A 56 -10.36 -17.53 -3.61
CA PRO A 56 -9.82 -18.54 -2.71
C PRO A 56 -8.72 -17.94 -1.84
N ILE A 57 -8.66 -18.41 -0.60
CA ILE A 57 -7.51 -18.20 0.30
C ILE A 57 -6.93 -19.57 0.59
N ARG A 58 -5.61 -19.70 0.48
CA ARG A 58 -4.87 -20.92 0.79
C ARG A 58 -3.92 -20.65 1.95
N GLY A 59 -4.00 -21.46 2.99
CA GLY A 59 -3.02 -21.48 4.07
C GLY A 59 -1.99 -22.58 3.82
N VAL A 60 -0.73 -22.21 3.72
CA VAL A 60 0.39 -23.16 3.57
C VAL A 60 1.19 -23.17 4.86
N PHE A 61 1.16 -24.30 5.56
CA PHE A 61 1.90 -24.50 6.81
C PHE A 61 3.23 -25.20 6.52
N SER A 62 4.30 -24.66 7.07
CA SER A 62 5.63 -25.27 7.01
C SER A 62 6.34 -25.13 8.36
N ARG A 63 7.17 -26.12 8.68
CA ARG A 63 8.08 -26.05 9.84
C ARG A 63 9.31 -25.26 9.40
N LEU A 64 9.63 -24.21 10.14
CA LEU A 64 10.80 -23.37 9.84
C LEU A 64 12.01 -23.79 10.69
N TYR A 65 11.80 -23.99 12.00
CA TYR A 65 12.84 -24.39 12.92
C TYR A 65 12.39 -25.51 13.85
N ASP A 66 13.33 -26.38 14.21
CA ASP A 66 13.19 -27.32 15.34
C ASP A 66 13.39 -26.61 16.68
N ALA A 67 13.03 -27.30 17.75
CA ALA A 67 13.32 -26.82 19.11
C ALA A 67 14.83 -26.57 19.26
N GLY A 68 15.21 -25.35 19.66
CA GLY A 68 16.61 -24.97 19.80
C GLY A 68 17.40 -24.79 18.49
N GLY A 69 16.78 -25.04 17.33
CA GLY A 69 17.46 -24.92 16.00
C GLY A 69 17.45 -23.51 15.40
N VAL A 70 17.07 -22.50 16.15
CA VAL A 70 16.98 -21.12 15.66
C VAL A 70 18.38 -20.50 15.51
N PRO A 71 18.75 -19.94 14.35
CA PRO A 71 20.07 -19.30 14.14
C PRO A 71 20.36 -18.21 15.15
N ALA A 72 21.66 -17.99 15.46
CA ALA A 72 22.07 -16.96 16.42
C ALA A 72 21.92 -15.53 15.84
N ALA A 73 22.14 -15.35 14.53
CA ALA A 73 22.05 -14.06 13.85
C ALA A 73 20.57 -13.65 13.65
N ASP A 74 20.18 -12.51 14.20
CA ASP A 74 18.80 -11.99 14.13
C ASP A 74 18.39 -11.71 12.68
N GLU A 75 19.26 -11.12 11.87
CA GLU A 75 19.02 -10.75 10.48
C GLU A 75 18.70 -11.99 9.63
N ARG A 76 19.43 -13.08 9.87
CA ARG A 76 19.17 -14.34 9.18
C ARG A 76 17.81 -14.91 9.54
N VAL A 77 17.45 -14.91 10.80
CA VAL A 77 16.13 -15.39 11.27
C VAL A 77 15.00 -14.56 10.66
N LEU A 78 15.13 -13.23 10.64
CA LEU A 78 14.14 -12.34 10.06
C LEU A 78 14.00 -12.54 8.55
N ALA A 79 15.12 -12.71 7.84
CA ALA A 79 15.11 -12.98 6.39
C ALA A 79 14.44 -14.32 6.06
N GLU A 80 14.73 -15.38 6.81
CA GLU A 80 14.13 -16.70 6.62
C GLU A 80 12.62 -16.69 6.93
N ILE A 81 12.18 -15.97 7.97
CA ILE A 81 10.76 -15.78 8.26
C ILE A 81 10.08 -14.97 7.14
N ALA A 82 10.68 -13.86 6.71
CA ALA A 82 10.13 -13.02 5.65
C ALA A 82 9.96 -13.82 4.35
N ALA A 83 10.95 -14.61 3.96
CA ALA A 83 10.86 -15.49 2.80
C ALA A 83 9.76 -16.56 2.95
N ALA A 84 9.61 -17.12 4.16
CA ALA A 84 8.62 -18.17 4.41
C ALA A 84 7.16 -17.66 4.43
N ILE A 85 6.92 -16.39 4.82
CA ILE A 85 5.58 -15.78 4.82
C ILE A 85 5.26 -15.06 3.51
N HIS A 86 6.25 -14.85 2.64
CA HIS A 86 6.03 -14.15 1.36
C HIS A 86 4.97 -14.84 0.52
N SER A 87 3.94 -14.09 0.12
CA SER A 87 2.86 -14.59 -0.73
C SER A 87 3.11 -14.24 -2.19
N PRO A 88 2.99 -15.19 -3.13
CA PRO A 88 3.14 -14.96 -4.56
C PRO A 88 1.86 -14.40 -5.20
N ASP A 89 1.04 -13.66 -4.45
CA ASP A 89 -0.30 -13.20 -4.88
C ASP A 89 -0.27 -12.42 -6.21
N PHE A 90 0.80 -11.68 -6.46
CA PHE A 90 0.95 -10.90 -7.69
C PHE A 90 1.65 -11.64 -8.83
N GLU A 91 2.30 -12.76 -8.53
CA GLU A 91 3.01 -13.60 -9.49
C GLU A 91 2.07 -14.65 -10.09
N THR A 92 1.06 -15.05 -9.32
CA THR A 92 0.10 -16.08 -9.72
C THR A 92 -1.02 -15.47 -10.56
N ARG A 93 -1.36 -16.12 -11.67
CA ARG A 93 -2.49 -15.72 -12.50
C ARG A 93 -3.79 -15.89 -11.71
N VAL A 94 -4.40 -14.80 -11.35
CA VAL A 94 -5.70 -14.80 -10.69
C VAL A 94 -6.78 -15.06 -11.74
N PRO A 95 -7.66 -16.05 -11.52
CA PRO A 95 -8.78 -16.26 -12.42
C PRO A 95 -9.67 -15.00 -12.46
N PRO A 96 -10.21 -14.64 -13.64
CA PRO A 96 -11.07 -13.49 -13.75
C PRO A 96 -12.24 -13.64 -12.77
N SER A 97 -12.49 -12.61 -11.98
CA SER A 97 -13.66 -12.55 -11.11
C SER A 97 -14.91 -12.77 -11.97
N SER A 98 -15.68 -13.81 -11.66
CA SER A 98 -16.90 -14.16 -12.38
C SER A 98 -18.02 -13.11 -12.27
N ARG A 99 -17.80 -12.03 -11.53
CA ARG A 99 -18.78 -10.96 -11.32
C ARG A 99 -18.45 -9.73 -12.16
N ARG A 100 -19.23 -9.50 -13.20
CA ARG A 100 -19.25 -8.27 -14.01
C ARG A 100 -19.40 -6.95 -13.22
N ARG A 101 -19.72 -7.01 -11.92
CA ARG A 101 -19.92 -5.86 -11.02
C ARG A 101 -18.96 -5.86 -9.83
N ALA A 102 -17.77 -6.40 -9.99
CA ALA A 102 -16.75 -6.29 -8.95
C ALA A 102 -16.33 -4.83 -8.80
N ARG A 103 -16.51 -4.27 -7.60
CA ARG A 103 -16.14 -2.87 -7.28
C ARG A 103 -14.67 -2.80 -6.90
N LEU A 104 -13.80 -3.16 -7.84
CA LEU A 104 -12.38 -3.39 -7.58
C LEU A 104 -11.59 -2.10 -7.35
N ALA A 105 -11.96 -1.00 -8.02
CA ALA A 105 -11.27 0.27 -7.90
C ALA A 105 -11.76 1.14 -6.74
N VAL A 106 -12.83 0.74 -6.04
CA VAL A 106 -13.37 1.58 -4.95
C VAL A 106 -12.36 1.71 -3.83
N ASN A 107 -11.98 2.95 -3.54
CA ASN A 107 -10.95 3.34 -2.56
C ASN A 107 -9.50 2.98 -2.93
N VAL A 108 -9.20 2.51 -4.17
CA VAL A 108 -7.81 2.27 -4.59
C VAL A 108 -6.96 3.56 -4.53
N THR A 109 -7.58 4.72 -4.63
CA THR A 109 -6.94 6.03 -4.49
C THR A 109 -6.35 6.28 -3.09
N ARG A 110 -6.67 5.45 -2.09
CA ARG A 110 -6.01 5.48 -0.78
C ARG A 110 -4.58 4.93 -0.82
N VAL A 111 -4.30 4.06 -1.78
CA VAL A 111 -2.94 3.54 -2.06
C VAL A 111 -2.31 4.36 -3.17
N LEU A 112 -3.04 4.56 -4.26
CA LEU A 112 -2.61 5.40 -5.37
C LEU A 112 -3.00 6.85 -5.10
N TYR A 113 -2.34 7.50 -4.16
CA TYR A 113 -2.59 8.90 -3.79
C TYR A 113 -2.03 9.91 -4.81
N ARG A 114 -1.20 9.43 -5.74
CA ARG A 114 -0.66 10.18 -6.87
C ARG A 114 -0.96 9.46 -8.18
N CYS A 115 -1.09 10.22 -9.25
CA CYS A 115 -1.24 9.66 -10.58
C CYS A 115 0.08 8.98 -11.02
N PRO A 116 0.05 7.70 -11.44
CA PRO A 116 1.27 7.02 -11.91
C PRO A 116 1.87 7.61 -13.19
N SER A 117 1.10 8.34 -14.01
CA SER A 117 1.60 8.95 -15.24
C SER A 117 2.18 10.35 -15.03
N CYS A 118 1.46 11.24 -14.35
CA CYS A 118 1.84 12.65 -14.24
C CYS A 118 2.22 13.09 -12.82
N GLY A 119 2.12 12.22 -11.83
CA GLY A 119 2.48 12.52 -10.45
C GLY A 119 1.52 13.45 -9.69
N THR A 120 0.43 13.92 -10.31
CA THR A 120 -0.54 14.79 -9.64
C THR A 120 -1.13 14.13 -8.41
N MET A 121 -1.08 14.81 -7.27
CA MET A 121 -1.65 14.34 -6.01
C MET A 121 -3.17 14.45 -6.02
N GLU A 122 -3.86 13.45 -5.45
CA GLU A 122 -5.33 13.40 -5.34
C GLU A 122 -6.09 13.58 -6.67
N GLY A 123 -5.38 13.49 -7.81
CA GLY A 123 -5.97 13.65 -9.15
C GLY A 123 -6.82 12.46 -9.59
N LEU A 124 -6.64 11.29 -8.98
CA LEU A 124 -7.31 10.06 -9.38
C LEU A 124 -8.74 9.98 -8.86
N LYS A 125 -9.68 9.72 -9.76
CA LYS A 125 -11.11 9.58 -9.45
C LYS A 125 -11.67 8.32 -10.09
N LEU A 126 -12.72 7.76 -9.49
CA LEU A 126 -13.48 6.68 -10.11
C LEU A 126 -14.20 7.20 -11.35
N VAL A 127 -14.09 6.50 -12.45
CA VAL A 127 -14.88 6.75 -13.65
C VAL A 127 -16.33 6.35 -13.36
N ARG A 128 -17.24 7.33 -13.27
CA ARG A 128 -18.67 7.12 -13.00
C ARG A 128 -19.49 7.45 -14.26
N PRO A 129 -20.69 6.85 -14.41
CA PRO A 129 -21.40 5.88 -13.56
C PRO A 129 -21.15 4.42 -13.93
N PHE A 130 -20.38 4.12 -14.99
CA PHE A 130 -20.42 2.85 -15.71
C PHE A 130 -19.39 1.82 -15.26
N SER A 131 -18.31 2.21 -14.61
CA SER A 131 -17.28 1.27 -14.17
C SER A 131 -16.80 1.56 -12.75
N THR A 132 -16.92 0.55 -11.89
CA THR A 132 -16.33 0.57 -10.55
C THR A 132 -14.93 -0.03 -10.50
N ASN A 133 -14.38 -0.35 -11.69
CA ASN A 133 -13.07 -0.98 -11.85
C ASN A 133 -12.06 -0.05 -12.56
N MET A 134 -12.49 1.17 -12.91
CA MET A 134 -11.65 2.14 -13.63
C MET A 134 -11.44 3.39 -12.79
N ILE A 135 -10.25 3.96 -12.91
CA ILE A 135 -9.86 5.25 -12.34
C ILE A 135 -9.29 6.14 -13.45
N GLU A 136 -9.51 7.43 -13.33
CA GLU A 136 -9.06 8.43 -14.27
C GLU A 136 -8.35 9.57 -13.53
N CYS A 137 -7.30 10.11 -14.10
CA CYS A 137 -6.63 11.30 -13.59
C CYS A 137 -7.31 12.56 -14.12
N SER A 138 -7.69 13.48 -13.24
CA SER A 138 -8.30 14.76 -13.60
C SER A 138 -7.32 15.76 -14.24
N SER A 139 -6.01 15.49 -14.21
CA SER A 139 -4.98 16.39 -14.75
C SER A 139 -4.45 15.96 -16.11
N CYS A 140 -4.08 14.68 -16.26
CA CYS A 140 -3.56 14.17 -17.52
C CYS A 140 -4.52 13.27 -18.29
N PHE A 141 -5.72 13.04 -17.76
CA PHE A 141 -6.80 12.23 -18.34
C PHE A 141 -6.43 10.77 -18.60
N SER A 142 -5.26 10.30 -18.15
CA SER A 142 -4.94 8.88 -18.24
C SER A 142 -5.93 8.07 -17.43
N THR A 143 -6.42 6.98 -18.03
CA THR A 143 -7.38 6.06 -17.42
C THR A 143 -6.74 4.71 -17.20
N TRP A 144 -7.01 4.08 -16.07
CA TRP A 144 -6.56 2.74 -15.72
C TRP A 144 -7.74 1.85 -15.33
N VAL A 145 -7.65 0.61 -15.73
CA VAL A 145 -8.52 -0.47 -15.25
C VAL A 145 -7.77 -1.33 -14.24
N ILE A 146 -8.45 -1.75 -13.18
CA ILE A 146 -7.92 -2.68 -12.18
C ILE A 146 -8.59 -4.05 -12.30
N ASP A 147 -7.80 -5.11 -12.26
CA ASP A 147 -8.28 -6.49 -12.26
C ASP A 147 -8.47 -7.07 -10.85
N ALA A 148 -8.98 -8.31 -10.79
CA ALA A 148 -9.18 -9.03 -9.53
C ALA A 148 -7.86 -9.35 -8.80
N GLY A 149 -6.75 -9.45 -9.53
CA GLY A 149 -5.39 -9.63 -9.01
C GLY A 149 -4.74 -8.36 -8.51
N CYS A 150 -5.50 -7.25 -8.38
CA CYS A 150 -4.96 -5.94 -8.03
C CYS A 150 -3.83 -5.50 -8.97
N ARG A 151 -3.95 -5.78 -10.26
CA ARG A 151 -3.06 -5.27 -11.29
C ARG A 151 -3.78 -4.19 -12.08
N LEU A 152 -3.03 -3.18 -12.50
CA LEU A 152 -3.56 -2.07 -13.32
C LEU A 152 -2.99 -2.15 -14.72
N SER A 153 -3.81 -1.73 -15.68
CA SER A 153 -3.39 -1.46 -17.06
C SER A 153 -3.96 -0.13 -17.51
N VAL A 154 -3.24 0.57 -18.37
CA VAL A 154 -3.75 1.76 -19.05
C VAL A 154 -4.88 1.33 -19.99
N VAL A 155 -5.83 2.20 -20.21
CA VAL A 155 -7.00 1.93 -21.07
C VAL A 155 -6.90 2.81 -22.31
N ASP A 156 -7.19 2.22 -23.48
CA ASP A 156 -7.31 2.92 -24.75
C ASP A 156 -8.62 3.73 -24.82
N GLU A 157 -8.82 4.46 -25.91
CA GLU A 157 -10.02 5.25 -26.18
C GLU A 157 -11.31 4.39 -26.26
N ASN A 158 -11.17 3.09 -26.53
CA ASN A 158 -12.29 2.13 -26.60
C ASN A 158 -12.56 1.46 -25.26
N GLY A 159 -11.79 1.77 -24.21
CA GLY A 159 -11.93 1.20 -22.87
C GLY A 159 -11.30 -0.19 -22.71
N ASN A 160 -10.43 -0.61 -23.64
CA ASN A 160 -9.68 -1.86 -23.53
C ASN A 160 -8.36 -1.64 -22.83
N ALA A 161 -7.88 -2.64 -22.09
CA ALA A 161 -6.56 -2.59 -21.48
C ALA A 161 -5.48 -2.55 -22.57
N GLU A 162 -4.71 -1.47 -22.57
CA GLU A 162 -3.59 -1.24 -23.51
C GLU A 162 -2.28 -1.45 -22.74
N GLY A 163 -1.45 -2.36 -23.23
CA GLY A 163 -0.19 -2.70 -22.58
C GLY A 163 -0.28 -3.82 -21.55
N GLY A 164 0.76 -3.94 -20.75
CA GLY A 164 0.87 -5.00 -19.74
C GLY A 164 0.12 -4.68 -18.46
N TRP A 165 -0.33 -5.73 -17.78
CA TRP A 165 -0.87 -5.63 -16.43
C TRP A 165 0.24 -5.50 -15.40
N VAL A 166 0.32 -4.37 -14.72
CA VAL A 166 1.34 -4.07 -13.72
C VAL A 166 0.74 -4.23 -12.32
N PRO A 167 1.38 -4.99 -11.41
CA PRO A 167 0.92 -5.15 -10.04
C PRO A 167 0.82 -3.83 -9.28
N LEU A 168 -0.18 -3.70 -8.42
CA LEU A 168 -0.39 -2.51 -7.58
C LEU A 168 0.85 -2.11 -6.76
N PRO A 169 1.64 -3.05 -6.17
CA PRO A 169 2.87 -2.70 -5.47
C PRO A 169 3.89 -1.95 -6.34
N ALA A 170 4.04 -2.33 -7.60
CA ALA A 170 4.96 -1.65 -8.51
C ALA A 170 4.53 -0.20 -8.78
N HIS A 171 3.23 0.04 -8.97
CA HIS A 171 2.69 1.40 -9.07
C HIS A 171 2.86 2.18 -7.77
N TYR A 172 2.63 1.54 -6.61
CA TYR A 172 2.79 2.17 -5.31
C TYR A 172 4.25 2.59 -5.08
N GLU A 173 5.21 1.73 -5.39
CA GLU A 173 6.63 2.07 -5.29
C GLU A 173 7.01 3.18 -6.28
N HIS A 174 6.54 3.11 -7.51
CA HIS A 174 6.77 4.14 -8.51
C HIS A 174 6.30 5.52 -8.03
N ILE A 175 5.08 5.65 -7.52
CA ILE A 175 4.57 6.95 -7.04
C ILE A 175 5.27 7.45 -5.78
N ARG A 176 5.84 6.57 -4.96
CA ARG A 176 6.65 6.95 -3.79
C ARG A 176 7.98 7.55 -4.19
N THR A 177 8.59 7.05 -5.25
CA THR A 177 9.90 7.50 -5.75
C THR A 177 9.80 8.72 -6.67
N MET A 178 8.60 9.06 -7.15
CA MET A 178 8.40 10.27 -7.95
C MET A 178 8.82 11.53 -7.19
N PRO A 179 9.54 12.47 -7.83
CA PRO A 179 9.87 13.74 -7.22
C PRO A 179 8.60 14.45 -6.75
N LEU A 180 8.68 15.12 -5.61
CA LEU A 180 7.58 15.96 -5.14
C LEU A 180 7.43 17.13 -6.12
N THR A 181 6.25 17.27 -6.71
CA THR A 181 5.93 18.47 -7.48
C THR A 181 5.89 19.65 -6.52
N PRO A 182 6.71 20.70 -6.70
CA PRO A 182 6.68 21.85 -5.80
C PRO A 182 5.27 22.44 -5.81
N ILE A 183 4.66 22.53 -4.65
CA ILE A 183 3.37 23.20 -4.48
C ILE A 183 3.66 24.68 -4.35
N GLY A 184 3.75 25.38 -5.49
CA GLY A 184 4.03 26.80 -5.53
C GLY A 184 5.52 27.14 -5.30
N SER A 185 5.97 28.25 -5.85
CA SER A 185 7.36 28.70 -5.84
C SER A 185 7.87 29.25 -4.50
N GLU A 186 7.11 29.17 -3.40
CA GLU A 186 7.42 29.91 -2.17
C GLU A 186 7.52 29.11 -0.87
N VAL A 187 7.44 27.78 -0.89
CA VAL A 187 7.63 27.04 0.37
C VAL A 187 9.08 26.62 0.53
N ARG A 188 9.94 27.47 1.08
CA ARG A 188 11.23 27.09 1.65
C ARG A 188 11.00 26.48 3.03
N LEU A 189 11.00 25.17 3.10
CA LEU A 189 10.94 24.44 4.37
C LEU A 189 12.37 24.17 4.83
N GLY A 190 12.87 25.01 5.74
CA GLY A 190 14.06 24.70 6.53
C GLY A 190 13.63 23.78 7.67
N LEU A 191 13.91 22.48 7.54
CA LEU A 191 13.60 21.49 8.57
C LEU A 191 14.89 21.01 9.22
N ALA A 192 14.85 20.82 10.53
CA ALA A 192 15.83 20.03 11.23
C ALA A 192 15.65 18.54 10.87
N PRO A 193 16.72 17.70 10.93
CA PRO A 193 16.71 16.31 10.44
C PRO A 193 15.68 15.39 11.10
N ASP A 194 15.09 15.77 12.20
CA ASP A 194 14.19 15.02 13.07
C ASP A 194 12.73 15.53 13.05
N GLU A 195 12.42 16.53 12.24
CA GLU A 195 11.05 17.07 12.13
C GLU A 195 10.23 16.37 11.03
N HIS A 196 9.05 15.86 11.40
CA HIS A 196 8.07 15.28 10.49
C HIS A 196 6.97 16.28 10.14
N ILE A 197 6.76 16.54 8.85
CA ILE A 197 5.64 17.35 8.37
C ILE A 197 4.56 16.47 7.80
N VAL A 198 3.32 16.68 8.25
CA VAL A 198 2.12 16.13 7.64
C VAL A 198 1.48 17.21 6.77
N LEU A 199 1.56 17.04 5.44
CA LEU A 199 0.88 17.90 4.49
C LEU A 199 -0.58 17.49 4.38
N ILE A 200 -1.49 18.41 4.73
CA ILE A 200 -2.93 18.23 4.50
C ILE A 200 -3.30 19.09 3.29
N SER A 201 -3.62 18.45 2.18
CA SER A 201 -3.98 19.13 0.94
C SER A 201 -5.44 19.59 0.96
N ARG A 202 -5.65 20.86 1.25
CA ARG A 202 -6.78 21.64 0.71
C ARG A 202 -6.26 23.06 0.46
N PRO A 203 -6.86 23.85 -0.45
CA PRO A 203 -6.29 25.12 -0.95
C PRO A 203 -6.22 26.26 0.08
N ARG A 204 -6.12 25.92 1.36
CA ARG A 204 -5.72 26.80 2.46
C ARG A 204 -4.81 25.97 3.35
N PHE A 205 -3.51 26.13 3.19
CA PHE A 205 -2.50 25.40 3.94
C PHE A 205 -2.58 25.68 5.43
N LEU A 206 -2.65 24.61 6.23
CA LEU A 206 -2.36 24.62 7.65
C LEU A 206 -1.20 23.65 7.89
N LEU A 207 -0.01 24.21 8.07
CA LEU A 207 1.13 23.50 8.62
C LEU A 207 0.87 23.28 10.11
N ARG A 208 0.76 22.05 10.55
CA ARG A 208 0.67 21.72 11.96
C ARG A 208 2.00 21.12 12.40
N ARG A 209 2.75 21.92 13.16
CA ARG A 209 3.92 21.43 13.91
C ARG A 209 3.40 20.54 15.05
N ARG A 210 3.97 19.39 15.21
CA ARG A 210 3.69 18.52 16.35
C ARG A 210 4.83 18.66 17.36
N ASP A 211 4.87 19.81 18.01
CA ASP A 211 5.62 20.01 19.24
C ASP A 211 4.67 20.47 20.33
N SER A 212 4.97 20.04 21.54
CA SER A 212 4.20 20.27 22.75
C SER A 212 4.18 21.72 23.25
N THR A 213 4.41 22.71 22.36
CA THR A 213 4.37 24.13 22.71
C THR A 213 3.38 24.85 21.81
N THR A 214 2.39 25.43 22.42
CA THR A 214 1.29 26.25 21.93
C THR A 214 1.62 27.13 20.74
N CYS A 215 0.97 26.92 19.62
CA CYS A 215 1.02 27.81 18.46
C CYS A 215 -0.12 28.82 18.53
N ALA A 216 0.21 30.09 18.70
CA ALA A 216 -0.74 31.20 18.60
C ALA A 216 -1.17 31.39 17.13
N CYS A 217 -2.47 31.32 16.88
CA CYS A 217 -3.06 31.52 15.57
C CYS A 217 -3.27 33.06 15.38
N SER A 218 -2.45 33.70 14.54
CA SER A 218 -2.72 35.05 14.10
C SER A 218 -3.78 35.04 12.99
N ARG A 219 -4.98 35.50 13.27
CA ARG A 219 -5.97 35.86 12.26
C ARG A 219 -5.54 37.17 11.61
N SER A 220 -5.13 37.14 10.35
CA SER A 220 -5.10 38.34 9.53
C SER A 220 -6.51 38.60 9.00
N GLY A 221 -7.19 39.59 9.56
CA GLY A 221 -8.44 40.14 9.04
C GLY A 221 -8.16 40.84 7.72
N GLY A 222 -8.91 40.50 6.65
CA GLY A 222 -8.99 41.29 5.45
C GLY A 222 -10.03 42.42 5.64
N PRO A 223 -9.83 43.58 5.03
CA PRO A 223 -10.79 44.67 5.08
C PRO A 223 -11.98 44.43 4.15
N SER A 224 -13.08 45.02 4.55
CA SER A 224 -14.37 45.21 3.91
C SER A 224 -14.43 45.26 2.41
#